data_e77905f724f7096c4a78dabcb78b6834
#
_entry.id   e77905f724f7096c4a78dabcb78b6834
#
_cell.length_a   1.000
_cell.length_b   1.000
_cell.length_c   1.000
_cell.angle_alpha   90.00
_cell.angle_beta   90.00
_cell.angle_gamma   90.00
#
_symmetry.space_group_name_H-M   'P 1'
#
loop_
_entity.id
_entity.type
_entity.pdbx_description
1 polymer ?
#
loop_
_entity_poly.entity_id
_entity_poly.type
_entity_poly.pdbx_seq_one_letter_code
_entity_poly.pdbx_strand_id
1 'polypeptide(L)'
;MSDTTVLYYTLASEQRDELEIKRSRFIATAVPVMGREDALVHVERVRQLYPSATHHCYAYRIGEGGLDFRTWDDGEPKGSAGKQILYVLQKYRLSDVLVVVTRYFGGTKLGLGPLARAYAQATERVIMNAERVPVVRHTTVRVFCDYEDAESVTNVLRRYALDFDAEYRDAVEFRARIRNDSMEEFARMIAEVSRGRAGFVVEQS
;
A
#
# COMPACT_ATOMS: atom_id res chain seq x y z
N MET A 1 -23.54 -0.64 2.00
CA MET A 1 -22.92 0.28 2.96
C MET A 1 -21.55 0.62 2.40
N SER A 2 -21.33 1.85 1.94
CA SER A 2 -20.05 2.29 1.40
C SER A 2 -19.05 2.27 2.56
N ASP A 3 -17.96 1.55 2.38
CA ASP A 3 -16.85 1.43 3.34
C ASP A 3 -16.15 2.80 3.46
N THR A 4 -16.73 3.69 4.25
CA THR A 4 -16.34 5.12 4.38
C THR A 4 -14.99 5.27 5.07
N THR A 5 -14.43 4.19 5.58
CA THR A 5 -13.23 4.16 6.41
C THR A 5 -11.95 3.88 5.62
N VAL A 6 -12.04 3.19 4.47
CA VAL A 6 -10.88 2.87 3.66
C VAL A 6 -10.48 4.07 2.81
N LEU A 7 -9.31 4.62 3.07
CA LEU A 7 -8.73 5.74 2.31
C LEU A 7 -8.29 5.29 0.91
N TYR A 8 -7.49 4.24 0.87
CA TYR A 8 -6.96 3.62 -0.34
C TYR A 8 -6.52 2.18 -0.02
N TYR A 9 -6.05 1.47 -1.03
CA TYR A 9 -5.44 0.16 -0.87
C TYR A 9 -3.94 0.24 -1.19
N THR A 10 -3.13 -0.55 -0.50
CA THR A 10 -1.75 -0.85 -0.86
C THR A 10 -1.60 -2.35 -1.10
N LEU A 11 -0.37 -2.82 -1.35
CA LEU A 11 -0.07 -4.24 -1.51
C LEU A 11 0.54 -4.80 -0.24
N ALA A 12 0.21 -6.05 0.10
CA ALA A 12 0.82 -6.75 1.24
C ALA A 12 2.30 -7.07 0.98
N SER A 13 2.67 -7.37 -0.27
CA SER A 13 4.01 -7.76 -0.67
C SER A 13 4.24 -7.53 -2.17
N GLU A 14 5.51 -7.68 -2.59
CA GLU A 14 5.86 -7.67 -4.01
C GLU A 14 5.17 -8.81 -4.75
N GLN A 15 4.62 -8.48 -5.93
CA GLN A 15 4.02 -9.44 -6.85
C GLN A 15 4.56 -9.25 -8.26
N ARG A 16 4.67 -10.37 -9.01
CA ARG A 16 5.07 -10.36 -10.41
C ARG A 16 4.11 -11.20 -11.26
N ASP A 17 3.90 -10.74 -12.48
CA ASP A 17 3.16 -11.47 -13.50
C ASP A 17 3.73 -11.16 -14.89
N GLU A 18 3.56 -12.08 -15.82
CA GLU A 18 4.07 -11.97 -17.18
C GLU A 18 2.95 -12.13 -18.20
N LEU A 19 3.02 -11.34 -19.26
CA LEU A 19 2.09 -11.35 -20.38
C LEU A 19 2.86 -11.31 -21.69
N GLU A 20 2.51 -12.16 -22.63
CA GLU A 20 3.05 -12.13 -24.01
C GLU A 20 2.01 -11.64 -25.00
N ILE A 21 2.38 -10.66 -25.83
CA ILE A 21 1.54 -10.12 -26.93
C ILE A 21 2.40 -9.97 -28.16
N LYS A 22 2.06 -10.68 -29.26
CA LYS A 22 2.78 -10.65 -30.52
C LYS A 22 4.30 -10.82 -30.35
N ARG A 23 4.72 -11.80 -29.56
CA ARG A 23 6.10 -12.11 -29.19
C ARG A 23 6.81 -11.04 -28.32
N SER A 24 6.17 -9.91 -28.00
CA SER A 24 6.68 -8.99 -26.97
C SER A 24 6.28 -9.53 -25.60
N ARG A 25 7.26 -9.61 -24.68
CA ARG A 25 7.05 -9.99 -23.28
C ARG A 25 6.92 -8.75 -22.43
N PHE A 26 5.90 -8.73 -21.57
CA PHE A 26 5.65 -7.68 -20.60
C PHE A 26 5.67 -8.31 -19.21
N ILE A 27 6.69 -8.00 -18.41
CA ILE A 27 6.83 -8.48 -17.02
C ILE A 27 6.47 -7.34 -16.11
N ALA A 28 5.34 -7.44 -15.45
CA ALA A 28 4.89 -6.45 -14.46
C ALA A 28 5.38 -6.85 -13.06
N THR A 29 6.06 -5.93 -12.38
CA THR A 29 6.47 -6.05 -10.98
C THR A 29 5.78 -4.95 -10.20
N ALA A 30 4.89 -5.33 -9.27
CA ALA A 30 4.17 -4.44 -8.37
C ALA A 30 4.77 -4.54 -6.96
N VAL A 31 5.10 -3.40 -6.34
CA VAL A 31 5.83 -3.32 -5.07
C VAL A 31 5.15 -2.31 -4.17
N PRO A 32 4.85 -2.65 -2.89
CA PRO A 32 4.51 -1.64 -1.89
C PRO A 32 5.72 -0.76 -1.61
N VAL A 33 5.51 0.55 -1.48
CA VAL A 33 6.61 1.53 -1.28
C VAL A 33 6.25 2.54 -0.20
N MET A 34 7.25 3.01 0.54
CA MET A 34 7.08 3.97 1.63
C MET A 34 7.27 5.43 1.20
N GLY A 35 7.65 5.68 -0.05
CA GLY A 35 7.90 7.03 -0.56
C GLY A 35 8.56 7.03 -1.93
N ARG A 36 8.87 8.24 -2.44
CA ARG A 36 9.49 8.43 -3.76
C ARG A 36 10.87 7.79 -3.89
N GLU A 37 11.69 7.95 -2.86
CA GLU A 37 13.07 7.45 -2.84
C GLU A 37 13.06 5.93 -2.87
N ASP A 38 12.23 5.32 -2.04
CA ASP A 38 12.04 3.88 -2.00
C ASP A 38 11.53 3.33 -3.35
N ALA A 39 10.56 4.01 -3.97
CA ALA A 39 10.09 3.65 -5.31
C ALA A 39 11.21 3.66 -6.34
N LEU A 40 12.11 4.66 -6.33
CA LEU A 40 13.22 4.75 -7.28
C LEU A 40 14.29 3.68 -7.04
N VAL A 41 14.55 3.30 -5.79
CA VAL A 41 15.42 2.16 -5.44
C VAL A 41 14.87 0.86 -6.05
N HIS A 42 13.56 0.65 -5.95
CA HIS A 42 12.92 -0.53 -6.54
C HIS A 42 12.91 -0.49 -8.08
N VAL A 43 12.77 0.67 -8.71
CA VAL A 43 12.93 0.81 -10.19
C VAL A 43 14.31 0.34 -10.61
N GLU A 44 15.36 0.82 -9.93
CA GLU A 44 16.74 0.45 -10.27
C GLU A 44 17.00 -1.05 -10.02
N ARG A 45 16.48 -1.62 -8.93
CA ARG A 45 16.53 -3.06 -8.67
C ARG A 45 15.90 -3.89 -9.80
N VAL A 46 14.73 -3.46 -10.32
CA VAL A 46 14.07 -4.15 -11.44
C VAL A 46 14.88 -4.02 -12.73
N ARG A 47 15.53 -2.87 -12.99
CA ARG A 47 16.44 -2.70 -14.13
C ARG A 47 17.62 -3.66 -14.06
N GLN A 48 18.22 -3.81 -12.90
CA GLN A 48 19.33 -4.75 -12.69
C GLN A 48 18.87 -6.22 -12.82
N LEU A 49 17.64 -6.54 -12.48
CA LEU A 49 17.08 -7.88 -12.63
C LEU A 49 16.83 -8.26 -14.10
N TYR A 50 16.55 -7.27 -14.95
CA TYR A 50 16.25 -7.47 -16.38
C TYR A 50 17.11 -6.58 -17.30
N PRO A 51 18.45 -6.69 -17.27
CA PRO A 51 19.35 -5.72 -17.88
C PRO A 51 19.30 -5.71 -19.42
N SER A 52 18.81 -6.77 -20.04
CA SER A 52 18.67 -6.89 -21.50
C SER A 52 17.27 -6.50 -22.02
N ALA A 53 16.40 -6.01 -21.16
CA ALA A 53 15.08 -5.56 -21.58
C ALA A 53 15.15 -4.27 -22.42
N THR A 54 14.18 -4.09 -23.30
CA THR A 54 14.12 -2.92 -24.18
C THR A 54 13.66 -1.68 -23.42
N HIS A 55 12.70 -1.83 -22.49
CA HIS A 55 12.10 -0.73 -21.74
C HIS A 55 11.73 -1.17 -20.33
N HIS A 56 11.84 -0.23 -19.36
CA HIS A 56 11.37 -0.36 -17.99
C HIS A 56 10.45 0.81 -17.66
N CYS A 57 9.22 0.71 -18.14
CA CYS A 57 8.21 1.74 -17.93
C CYS A 57 7.60 1.61 -16.54
N TYR A 58 7.33 2.73 -15.86
CA TYR A 58 6.78 2.65 -14.52
C TYR A 58 5.80 3.76 -14.18
N ALA A 59 4.98 3.51 -13.17
CA ALA A 59 4.29 4.54 -12.42
C ALA A 59 4.28 4.17 -10.94
N TYR A 60 4.31 5.20 -10.08
CA TYR A 60 4.00 5.07 -8.67
C TYR A 60 2.94 6.09 -8.25
N ARG A 61 2.23 5.76 -7.18
CA ARG A 61 1.35 6.66 -6.43
C ARG A 61 1.68 6.52 -4.95
N ILE A 62 1.69 7.66 -4.23
CA ILE A 62 2.11 7.72 -2.83
C ILE A 62 1.12 8.58 -2.06
N GLY A 63 0.83 8.15 -0.83
CA GLY A 63 0.03 8.83 0.17
C GLY A 63 -1.47 8.85 -0.10
N GLU A 64 -2.21 9.45 0.83
CA GLU A 64 -3.66 9.62 0.75
C GLU A 64 -4.03 10.43 -0.50
N GLY A 65 -5.02 9.96 -1.25
CA GLY A 65 -5.42 10.55 -2.52
C GLY A 65 -4.47 10.30 -3.68
N GLY A 66 -3.23 9.84 -3.43
CA GLY A 66 -2.23 9.53 -4.45
C GLY A 66 -1.90 10.74 -5.32
N LEU A 67 -1.84 11.94 -4.72
CA LEU A 67 -1.48 13.19 -5.42
C LEU A 67 0.01 13.26 -5.75
N ASP A 68 0.83 12.54 -4.98
CA ASP A 68 2.22 12.33 -5.28
C ASP A 68 2.36 11.11 -6.19
N PHE A 69 2.58 11.35 -7.48
CA PHE A 69 2.73 10.30 -8.47
C PHE A 69 3.77 10.67 -9.53
N ARG A 70 4.31 9.66 -10.17
CA ARG A 70 5.18 9.82 -11.33
C ARG A 70 4.91 8.73 -12.35
N THR A 71 5.10 9.07 -13.63
CA THR A 71 5.03 8.14 -14.75
C THR A 71 6.30 8.25 -15.60
N TRP A 72 6.74 7.13 -16.15
CA TRP A 72 7.92 7.07 -17.01
C TRP A 72 7.71 6.07 -18.15
N ASP A 73 7.89 6.53 -19.39
CA ASP A 73 7.69 5.73 -20.60
C ASP A 73 8.98 5.04 -21.10
N ASP A 74 10.15 5.38 -20.56
CA ASP A 74 11.46 4.76 -20.84
C ASP A 74 11.72 4.50 -22.34
N GLY A 75 11.49 5.49 -23.19
CA GLY A 75 11.69 5.40 -24.64
C GLY A 75 10.51 4.83 -25.44
N GLU A 76 9.46 4.34 -24.80
CA GLU A 76 8.18 4.08 -25.48
C GLU A 76 7.53 5.39 -25.94
N PRO A 77 6.61 5.37 -26.90
CA PRO A 77 5.88 6.57 -27.31
C PRO A 77 5.20 7.25 -26.11
N LYS A 78 5.28 8.56 -26.04
CA LYS A 78 4.79 9.37 -24.91
C LYS A 78 3.36 9.00 -24.51
N GLY A 79 3.16 8.63 -23.25
CA GLY A 79 1.87 8.29 -22.64
C GLY A 79 1.33 6.90 -23.01
N SER A 80 2.10 6.10 -23.76
CA SER A 80 1.67 4.75 -24.14
C SER A 80 1.94 3.69 -23.08
N ALA A 81 2.77 4.00 -22.08
CA ALA A 81 3.17 3.05 -21.02
C ALA A 81 2.91 3.61 -19.62
N GLY A 82 3.71 4.55 -19.13
CA GLY A 82 3.62 5.03 -17.75
C GLY A 82 2.25 5.58 -17.38
N LYS A 83 1.60 6.33 -18.30
CA LYS A 83 0.23 6.83 -18.10
C LYS A 83 -0.78 5.70 -17.98
N GLN A 84 -0.61 4.61 -18.70
CA GLN A 84 -1.50 3.45 -18.66
C GLN A 84 -1.35 2.67 -17.35
N ILE A 85 -0.12 2.55 -16.85
CA ILE A 85 0.17 1.97 -15.54
C ILE A 85 -0.52 2.80 -14.45
N LEU A 86 -0.32 4.14 -14.47
CA LEU A 86 -0.96 5.05 -13.51
C LEU A 86 -2.48 4.94 -13.53
N TYR A 87 -3.09 4.89 -14.72
CA TYR A 87 -4.53 4.73 -14.85
C TYR A 87 -5.05 3.48 -14.12
N VAL A 88 -4.35 2.36 -14.24
CA VAL A 88 -4.74 1.12 -13.54
C VAL A 88 -4.59 1.27 -12.03
N LEU A 89 -3.51 1.89 -11.52
CA LEU A 89 -3.35 2.18 -10.09
C LEU A 89 -4.53 3.02 -9.56
N GLN A 90 -4.96 4.04 -10.32
CA GLN A 90 -6.11 4.88 -9.98
C GLN A 90 -7.42 4.08 -9.98
N LYS A 91 -7.66 3.27 -11.01
CA LYS A 91 -8.86 2.42 -11.15
C LYS A 91 -9.06 1.51 -9.93
N TYR A 92 -7.97 0.94 -9.41
CA TYR A 92 -8.00 0.04 -8.25
C TYR A 92 -7.81 0.78 -6.90
N ARG A 93 -7.81 2.12 -6.89
CA ARG A 93 -7.60 2.96 -5.70
C ARG A 93 -6.32 2.59 -4.95
N LEU A 94 -5.27 2.21 -5.68
CA LEU A 94 -3.97 1.88 -5.11
C LEU A 94 -3.15 3.14 -4.87
N SER A 95 -2.51 3.21 -3.70
CA SER A 95 -1.47 4.17 -3.35
C SER A 95 -0.40 3.48 -2.49
N ASP A 96 0.73 4.15 -2.27
CA ASP A 96 1.94 3.54 -1.70
C ASP A 96 2.36 2.29 -2.48
N VAL A 97 2.28 2.40 -3.82
CA VAL A 97 2.57 1.33 -4.76
C VAL A 97 3.35 1.86 -5.95
N LEU A 98 4.40 1.12 -6.32
CA LEU A 98 5.11 1.21 -7.59
C LEU A 98 4.71 0.02 -8.46
N VAL A 99 4.50 0.25 -9.75
CA VAL A 99 4.49 -0.82 -10.76
C VAL A 99 5.51 -0.50 -11.84
N VAL A 100 6.42 -1.43 -12.08
CA VAL A 100 7.36 -1.42 -13.20
C VAL A 100 6.92 -2.48 -14.21
N VAL A 101 6.71 -2.08 -15.46
CA VAL A 101 6.46 -3.02 -16.54
C VAL A 101 7.68 -3.06 -17.43
N THR A 102 8.40 -4.15 -17.36
CA THR A 102 9.58 -4.46 -18.15
C THR A 102 9.17 -5.09 -19.47
N ARG A 103 9.61 -4.52 -20.59
CA ARG A 103 9.27 -5.05 -21.92
C ARG A 103 10.49 -5.54 -22.67
N TYR A 104 10.36 -6.72 -23.26
CA TYR A 104 11.22 -7.24 -24.33
C TYR A 104 10.49 -7.13 -25.66
N PHE A 105 11.06 -6.40 -26.60
CA PHE A 105 10.47 -6.22 -27.94
C PHE A 105 10.52 -7.52 -28.76
N GLY A 106 9.37 -7.97 -29.25
CA GLY A 106 9.23 -9.22 -29.99
C GLY A 106 9.43 -9.12 -31.52
N GLY A 107 10.08 -8.04 -32.00
CA GLY A 107 10.35 -7.84 -33.42
C GLY A 107 9.18 -7.25 -34.24
N THR A 108 7.97 -7.22 -33.70
CA THR A 108 6.77 -6.69 -34.38
C THR A 108 6.22 -5.46 -33.62
N LYS A 109 6.11 -4.32 -34.28
CA LYS A 109 5.50 -3.12 -33.71
C LYS A 109 4.02 -3.36 -33.45
N LEU A 110 3.56 -3.09 -32.21
CA LEU A 110 2.17 -3.29 -31.82
C LEU A 110 1.23 -2.20 -32.38
N GLY A 111 1.76 -1.00 -32.58
CA GLY A 111 0.98 0.23 -32.80
C GLY A 111 0.54 0.86 -31.47
N LEU A 112 0.27 2.16 -31.45
CA LEU A 112 0.08 2.97 -30.25
C LEU A 112 -1.05 2.46 -29.34
N GLY A 113 -2.23 2.22 -29.91
CA GLY A 113 -3.39 1.76 -29.15
C GLY A 113 -3.23 0.36 -28.55
N PRO A 114 -2.82 -0.67 -29.32
CA PRO A 114 -2.51 -1.99 -28.76
C PRO A 114 -1.37 -1.98 -27.74
N LEU A 115 -0.34 -1.12 -27.91
CA LEU A 115 0.75 -0.97 -26.97
C LEU A 115 0.23 -0.44 -25.61
N ALA A 116 -0.56 0.62 -25.64
CA ALA A 116 -1.18 1.18 -24.43
C ALA A 116 -2.04 0.14 -23.69
N ARG A 117 -2.83 -0.64 -24.42
CA ARG A 117 -3.62 -1.74 -23.84
C ARG A 117 -2.73 -2.84 -23.24
N ALA A 118 -1.58 -3.15 -23.85
CA ALA A 118 -0.66 -4.15 -23.34
C ALA A 118 -0.07 -3.75 -21.97
N TYR A 119 0.35 -2.49 -21.80
CA TYR A 119 0.82 -1.96 -20.54
C TYR A 119 -0.26 -1.95 -19.47
N ALA A 120 -1.48 -1.51 -19.82
CA ALA A 120 -2.61 -1.55 -18.89
C ALA A 120 -2.95 -3.00 -18.48
N GLN A 121 -3.00 -3.94 -19.42
CA GLN A 121 -3.32 -5.34 -19.16
C GLN A 121 -2.26 -6.04 -18.30
N ALA A 122 -0.96 -5.81 -18.56
CA ALA A 122 0.11 -6.35 -17.74
C ALA A 122 0.02 -5.84 -16.29
N THR A 123 -0.24 -4.53 -16.13
CA THR A 123 -0.45 -3.92 -14.82
C THR A 123 -1.67 -4.49 -14.11
N GLU A 124 -2.78 -4.62 -14.82
CA GLU A 124 -4.03 -5.13 -14.24
C GLU A 124 -3.87 -6.58 -13.74
N ARG A 125 -3.20 -7.43 -14.52
CA ARG A 125 -2.95 -8.81 -14.13
C ARG A 125 -2.15 -8.94 -12.84
N VAL A 126 -1.03 -8.22 -12.71
CA VAL A 126 -0.21 -8.28 -11.50
C VAL A 126 -0.97 -7.79 -10.27
N ILE A 127 -1.80 -6.74 -10.41
CA ILE A 127 -2.62 -6.20 -9.32
C ILE A 127 -3.74 -7.15 -8.92
N MET A 128 -4.38 -7.85 -9.88
CA MET A 128 -5.43 -8.81 -9.59
C MET A 128 -4.91 -10.05 -8.85
N ASN A 129 -3.65 -10.42 -9.09
CA ASN A 129 -2.97 -11.53 -8.41
C ASN A 129 -2.31 -11.12 -7.08
N ALA A 130 -2.26 -9.83 -6.79
CA ALA A 130 -1.67 -9.31 -5.56
C ALA A 130 -2.70 -9.25 -4.42
N GLU A 131 -2.25 -9.55 -3.21
CA GLU A 131 -3.02 -9.29 -2.00
C GLU A 131 -3.05 -7.78 -1.72
N ARG A 132 -4.25 -7.21 -1.67
CA ARG A 132 -4.48 -5.78 -1.42
C ARG A 132 -4.85 -5.56 0.04
N VAL A 133 -4.16 -4.65 0.69
CA VAL A 133 -4.37 -4.28 2.09
C VAL A 133 -5.07 -2.91 2.16
N PRO A 134 -6.22 -2.80 2.85
CA PRO A 134 -6.86 -1.52 3.05
C PRO A 134 -6.06 -0.63 4.00
N VAL A 135 -5.83 0.62 3.60
CA VAL A 135 -5.27 1.66 4.47
C VAL A 135 -6.43 2.49 5.03
N VAL A 136 -6.53 2.53 6.34
CA VAL A 136 -7.61 3.18 7.07
C VAL A 136 -7.09 4.34 7.91
N ARG A 137 -7.93 5.34 8.17
CA ARG A 137 -7.60 6.40 9.14
C ARG A 137 -7.50 5.80 10.54
N HIS A 138 -6.43 6.15 11.22
CA HIS A 138 -6.20 5.75 12.59
C HIS A 138 -5.68 6.93 13.42
N THR A 139 -5.85 6.81 14.71
CA THR A 139 -5.30 7.72 15.71
C THR A 139 -4.37 6.94 16.62
N THR A 140 -3.18 7.45 16.84
CA THR A 140 -2.26 6.86 17.82
C THR A 140 -2.64 7.33 19.23
N VAL A 141 -2.77 6.39 20.12
CA VAL A 141 -3.11 6.63 21.54
C VAL A 141 -2.07 5.99 22.46
N ARG A 142 -1.84 6.61 23.63
CA ARG A 142 -1.13 5.98 24.74
C ARG A 142 -2.15 5.63 25.82
N VAL A 143 -2.23 4.35 26.15
CA VAL A 143 -3.13 3.81 27.18
C VAL A 143 -2.32 3.50 28.43
N PHE A 144 -2.79 3.95 29.58
CA PHE A 144 -2.15 3.74 30.87
C PHE A 144 -3.05 2.91 31.76
N CYS A 145 -2.50 1.89 32.41
CA CYS A 145 -3.21 1.10 33.38
C CYS A 145 -2.27 0.49 34.43
N ASP A 146 -2.85 0.08 35.54
CA ASP A 146 -2.15 -0.72 36.52
C ASP A 146 -1.97 -2.16 36.05
N TYR A 147 -1.02 -2.89 36.67
CA TYR A 147 -0.75 -4.30 36.34
C TYR A 147 -1.97 -5.19 36.44
N GLU A 148 -2.90 -4.91 37.40
CA GLU A 148 -4.14 -5.67 37.56
C GLU A 148 -5.04 -5.61 36.32
N ASP A 149 -5.05 -4.49 35.60
CA ASP A 149 -5.89 -4.25 34.44
C ASP A 149 -5.21 -4.60 33.12
N ALA A 150 -3.88 -4.85 33.12
CA ALA A 150 -3.07 -5.01 31.92
C ALA A 150 -3.57 -6.10 30.96
N GLU A 151 -4.01 -7.24 31.50
CA GLU A 151 -4.55 -8.33 30.67
C GLU A 151 -5.88 -7.93 30.02
N SER A 152 -6.79 -7.32 30.79
CA SER A 152 -8.08 -6.87 30.30
C SER A 152 -7.93 -5.78 29.23
N VAL A 153 -7.03 -4.82 29.47
CA VAL A 153 -6.67 -3.77 28.48
C VAL A 153 -6.05 -4.37 27.24
N THR A 154 -5.13 -5.33 27.37
CA THR A 154 -4.52 -6.04 26.23
C THR A 154 -5.58 -6.74 25.38
N ASN A 155 -6.59 -7.35 25.97
CA ASN A 155 -7.68 -8.00 25.24
C ASN A 155 -8.54 -6.98 24.45
N VAL A 156 -8.77 -5.79 25.01
CA VAL A 156 -9.41 -4.69 24.28
C VAL A 156 -8.53 -4.22 23.12
N LEU A 157 -7.23 -4.02 23.35
CA LEU A 157 -6.30 -3.61 22.29
C LEU A 157 -6.21 -4.63 21.14
N ARG A 158 -6.17 -5.93 21.45
CA ARG A 158 -6.20 -6.99 20.41
C ARG A 158 -7.45 -6.93 19.53
N ARG A 159 -8.56 -6.44 20.05
CA ARG A 159 -9.81 -6.33 19.30
C ARG A 159 -9.91 -5.06 18.46
N TYR A 160 -9.41 -3.93 18.95
CA TYR A 160 -9.66 -2.61 18.37
C TYR A 160 -8.44 -1.97 17.73
N ALA A 161 -7.21 -2.34 18.13
CA ALA A 161 -6.01 -1.77 17.58
C ALA A 161 -5.61 -2.45 16.26
N LEU A 162 -5.04 -1.67 15.35
CA LEU A 162 -4.33 -2.16 14.16
C LEU A 162 -3.04 -2.87 14.58
N ASP A 163 -2.33 -2.25 15.51
CA ASP A 163 -1.16 -2.77 16.21
C ASP A 163 -0.98 -2.02 17.52
N PHE A 164 -0.16 -2.59 18.41
CA PHE A 164 0.24 -1.93 19.65
C PHE A 164 1.54 -2.53 20.20
N ASP A 165 2.27 -1.69 20.94
CA ASP A 165 3.44 -2.05 21.73
C ASP A 165 3.14 -1.81 23.22
N ALA A 166 3.86 -2.48 24.11
CA ALA A 166 3.69 -2.35 25.56
C ALA A 166 5.02 -2.07 26.26
N GLU A 167 5.04 -1.08 27.15
CA GLU A 167 6.14 -0.83 28.06
C GLU A 167 5.69 -1.08 29.50
N TYR A 168 6.50 -1.85 30.25
CA TYR A 168 6.23 -2.24 31.64
C TYR A 168 7.23 -1.49 32.53
N ARG A 169 6.72 -0.52 33.33
CA ARG A 169 7.49 0.28 34.29
C ARG A 169 6.78 0.26 35.64
N ASP A 170 6.62 1.42 36.30
CA ASP A 170 5.80 1.55 37.51
C ASP A 170 4.31 1.29 37.25
N ALA A 171 3.87 1.54 36.02
CA ALA A 171 2.57 1.16 35.46
C ALA A 171 2.80 0.55 34.06
N VAL A 172 1.74 0.03 33.46
CA VAL A 172 1.77 -0.48 32.09
C VAL A 172 1.31 0.61 31.14
N GLU A 173 2.15 0.93 30.15
CA GLU A 173 1.84 1.87 29.08
C GLU A 173 1.80 1.11 27.74
N PHE A 174 0.71 1.28 27.01
CA PHE A 174 0.57 0.77 25.66
C PHE A 174 0.55 1.93 24.67
N ARG A 175 1.28 1.80 23.59
CA ARG A 175 1.16 2.67 22.42
C ARG A 175 0.43 1.93 21.33
N ALA A 176 -0.73 2.42 20.90
CA ALA A 176 -1.62 1.70 20.00
C ALA A 176 -2.16 2.59 18.87
N ARG A 177 -2.36 2.00 17.68
CA ARG A 177 -3.05 2.65 16.57
C ARG A 177 -4.49 2.16 16.50
N ILE A 178 -5.43 3.04 16.81
CA ILE A 178 -6.87 2.72 16.84
C ILE A 178 -7.54 3.30 15.60
N ARG A 179 -8.33 2.50 14.90
CA ARG A 179 -9.15 2.99 13.78
C ARG A 179 -10.08 4.10 14.26
N ASN A 180 -10.17 5.18 13.48
CA ASN A 180 -10.99 6.35 13.89
C ASN A 180 -12.48 6.00 14.04
N ASP A 181 -13.01 5.08 13.24
CA ASP A 181 -14.40 4.63 13.32
C ASP A 181 -14.70 3.75 14.56
N SER A 182 -13.68 3.22 15.20
CA SER A 182 -13.79 2.36 16.38
C SER A 182 -13.43 3.10 17.68
N MET A 183 -13.02 4.37 17.60
CA MET A 183 -12.48 5.12 18.75
C MET A 183 -13.48 5.26 19.91
N GLU A 184 -14.74 5.55 19.62
CA GLU A 184 -15.78 5.69 20.67
C GLU A 184 -16.02 4.37 21.40
N GLU A 185 -16.13 3.27 20.65
CA GLU A 185 -16.32 1.96 21.25
C GLU A 185 -15.09 1.51 22.03
N PHE A 186 -13.89 1.73 21.49
CA PHE A 186 -12.63 1.50 22.18
C PHE A 186 -12.57 2.24 23.52
N ALA A 187 -12.87 3.55 23.54
CA ALA A 187 -12.86 4.36 24.75
C ALA A 187 -13.84 3.82 25.81
N ARG A 188 -15.04 3.43 25.40
CA ARG A 188 -16.03 2.82 26.28
C ARG A 188 -15.52 1.50 26.87
N MET A 189 -14.95 0.63 26.05
CA MET A 189 -14.45 -0.67 26.49
C MET A 189 -13.27 -0.56 27.46
N ILE A 190 -12.33 0.37 27.22
CA ILE A 190 -11.22 0.64 28.16
C ILE A 190 -11.77 1.04 29.54
N ALA A 191 -12.72 1.96 29.59
CA ALA A 191 -13.35 2.38 30.84
C ALA A 191 -14.10 1.24 31.53
N GLU A 192 -14.81 0.40 30.77
CA GLU A 192 -15.59 -0.71 31.30
C GLU A 192 -14.69 -1.79 31.93
N VAL A 193 -13.68 -2.30 31.20
CA VAL A 193 -12.85 -3.41 31.69
C VAL A 193 -11.96 -3.03 32.86
N SER A 194 -11.57 -1.75 32.96
CA SER A 194 -10.75 -1.23 34.07
C SER A 194 -11.57 -0.57 35.18
N ARG A 195 -12.90 -0.54 35.06
CA ARG A 195 -13.79 0.20 35.98
C ARG A 195 -13.39 1.66 36.15
N GLY A 196 -12.92 2.28 35.05
CA GLY A 196 -12.48 3.66 35.00
C GLY A 196 -11.06 3.93 35.54
N ARG A 197 -10.28 2.90 35.91
CA ARG A 197 -8.88 3.08 36.37
C ARG A 197 -7.90 3.31 35.22
N ALA A 198 -8.10 2.64 34.09
CA ALA A 198 -7.31 2.88 32.90
C ALA A 198 -7.81 4.12 32.15
N GLY A 199 -6.87 4.83 31.53
CA GLY A 199 -7.14 5.98 30.67
C GLY A 199 -6.27 5.96 29.44
N PHE A 200 -6.55 6.86 28.49
CA PHE A 200 -5.67 7.05 27.36
C PHE A 200 -5.59 8.53 26.94
N VAL A 201 -4.50 8.88 26.26
CA VAL A 201 -4.30 10.17 25.63
C VAL A 201 -4.03 9.98 24.13
N VAL A 202 -4.52 10.91 23.32
CA VAL A 202 -4.24 10.94 21.89
C VAL A 202 -2.86 11.57 21.69
N GLU A 203 -1.98 10.89 20.93
CA GLU A 203 -0.72 11.50 20.48
C GLU A 203 -1.00 12.53 19.39
N GLN A 204 -0.51 13.76 19.58
CA GLN A 204 -0.52 14.76 18.51
C GLN A 204 0.57 14.38 17.50
N SER A 205 0.19 14.32 16.22
CA SER A 205 1.09 14.03 15.09
C SER A 205 2.03 15.18 14.82
#